data_0c6ef47c803b399326b76f9f1d707f9e
#
_entry.id   0c6ef47c803b399326b76f9f1d707f9e
#
_cell.length_a   1.000
_cell.length_b   1.000
_cell.length_c   1.000
_cell.angle_alpha   90.00
_cell.angle_beta   90.00
_cell.angle_gamma   90.00
#
_symmetry.space_group_name_H-M   'P 1'
#
loop_
_entity.id
_entity.type
_entity.pdbx_description
1 polymer ?
#
loop_
_entity_poly.entity_id
_entity_poly.type
_entity_poly.pdbx_seq_one_letter_code
_entity_poly.pdbx_strand_id
1 'polypeptide(L)'
;MAINDTLEKRFESDIEASFLSNGGYIKGTKTYDPEFAVYPETLIDFIKRTQPKEWQRFVNQNSLNPERKFLVAFNNATDDLGILEVLRKGFKHRGITFKVCFFKPESSLNETDVMHYRSNVFEVYRQWFYSNTNHNSVDMVLVLNGIPVFAFELKNQYTGQNIDNAMRQWMYDRDPREVCFQFNKRILAYFCVDHT
;
A
#
# COMPACT_ATOMS: atom_id res chain seq x y z
N MET A 1 -20.72 24.45 6.70
CA MET A 1 -20.30 23.20 6.04
C MET A 1 -19.25 23.44 4.95
N ALA A 2 -19.43 24.32 3.98
CA ALA A 2 -18.47 24.48 2.86
C ALA A 2 -17.04 24.94 3.21
N ILE A 3 -16.85 25.78 4.24
CA ILE A 3 -15.53 26.32 4.60
C ILE A 3 -14.65 25.23 5.28
N ASN A 4 -15.24 24.41 6.14
CA ASN A 4 -14.53 23.34 6.85
C ASN A 4 -14.02 22.26 5.88
N ASP A 5 -14.85 21.83 4.94
CA ASP A 5 -14.49 20.86 3.90
C ASP A 5 -13.33 21.37 3.01
N THR A 6 -13.28 22.67 2.75
CA THR A 6 -12.20 23.30 1.99
C THR A 6 -10.87 23.30 2.75
N LEU A 7 -10.88 23.50 4.07
CA LEU A 7 -9.67 23.51 4.92
C LEU A 7 -9.09 22.11 5.09
N GLU A 8 -9.92 21.09 5.27
CA GLU A 8 -9.44 19.69 5.33
C GLU A 8 -8.83 19.26 4.00
N LYS A 9 -9.49 19.52 2.89
CA LYS A 9 -8.96 19.21 1.54
C LYS A 9 -7.64 19.93 1.25
N ARG A 10 -7.48 21.16 1.76
CA ARG A 10 -6.21 21.89 1.64
C ARG A 10 -5.11 21.23 2.43
N PHE A 11 -5.36 20.83 3.68
CA PHE A 11 -4.40 20.13 4.53
C PHE A 11 -3.97 18.80 3.90
N GLU A 12 -4.91 17.99 3.41
CA GLU A 12 -4.60 16.78 2.64
C GLU A 12 -3.72 17.10 1.42
N SER A 13 -4.01 18.19 0.70
CA SER A 13 -3.25 18.60 -0.48
C SER A 13 -1.82 19.01 -0.13
N ASP A 14 -1.64 19.71 0.99
CA ASP A 14 -0.32 20.16 1.45
C ASP A 14 0.55 18.96 1.88
N ILE A 15 -0.04 17.97 2.54
CA ILE A 15 0.64 16.71 2.90
C ILE A 15 0.99 15.91 1.64
N GLU A 16 0.05 15.73 0.70
CA GLU A 16 0.32 15.08 -0.58
C GLU A 16 1.50 15.76 -1.31
N ALA A 17 1.46 17.10 -1.41
CA ALA A 17 2.52 17.88 -2.04
C ALA A 17 3.90 17.65 -1.37
N SER A 18 3.93 17.53 -0.06
CA SER A 18 5.16 17.22 0.68
C SER A 18 5.70 15.83 0.34
N PHE A 19 4.85 14.80 0.26
CA PHE A 19 5.27 13.46 -0.15
C PHE A 19 5.79 13.45 -1.60
N LEU A 20 5.14 14.18 -2.50
CA LEU A 20 5.53 14.26 -3.91
C LEU A 20 6.83 15.02 -4.12
N SER A 21 7.08 16.11 -3.38
CA SER A 21 8.26 16.95 -3.57
C SER A 21 9.49 16.47 -2.82
N ASN A 22 9.32 15.92 -1.62
CA ASN A 22 10.42 15.62 -0.71
C ASN A 22 10.50 14.14 -0.30
N GLY A 23 9.38 13.40 -0.41
CA GLY A 23 9.28 12.02 0.07
C GLY A 23 9.69 10.96 -0.95
N GLY A 24 9.94 11.32 -2.20
CA GLY A 24 10.20 10.36 -3.27
C GLY A 24 8.98 9.54 -3.70
N TYR A 25 7.78 10.00 -3.33
CA TYR A 25 6.52 9.40 -3.76
C TYR A 25 6.05 9.98 -5.09
N ILE A 26 5.30 9.18 -5.83
CA ILE A 26 4.53 9.64 -6.99
C ILE A 26 3.03 9.60 -6.66
N LYS A 27 2.25 10.39 -7.36
CA LYS A 27 0.80 10.36 -7.24
C LYS A 27 0.26 9.06 -7.82
N GLY A 28 -0.49 8.31 -7.02
CA GLY A 28 -1.12 7.08 -7.46
C GLY A 28 -2.31 7.34 -8.39
N THR A 29 -2.41 6.53 -9.43
CA THR A 29 -3.48 6.64 -10.46
C THR A 29 -4.13 5.31 -10.79
N LYS A 30 -3.69 4.22 -10.14
CA LYS A 30 -4.17 2.87 -10.42
C LYS A 30 -5.42 2.54 -9.60
N THR A 31 -6.15 1.53 -10.05
CA THR A 31 -7.35 1.07 -9.36
C THR A 31 -6.98 0.10 -8.24
N TYR A 32 -7.53 0.35 -7.06
CA TYR A 32 -7.42 -0.53 -5.91
C TYR A 32 -8.37 -1.72 -6.03
N ASP A 33 -7.90 -2.90 -5.65
CA ASP A 33 -8.70 -4.11 -5.54
C ASP A 33 -8.94 -4.47 -4.06
N PRO A 34 -10.14 -4.26 -3.53
CA PRO A 34 -10.47 -4.57 -2.14
C PRO A 34 -10.45 -6.06 -1.81
N GLU A 35 -10.66 -6.96 -2.80
CA GLU A 35 -10.61 -8.41 -2.57
C GLU A 35 -9.21 -8.84 -2.12
N PHE A 36 -8.18 -8.31 -2.79
CA PHE A 36 -6.79 -8.61 -2.46
C PHE A 36 -6.13 -7.50 -1.62
N ALA A 37 -6.81 -6.40 -1.39
CA ALA A 37 -6.31 -5.22 -0.68
C ALA A 37 -4.96 -4.72 -1.23
N VAL A 38 -4.85 -4.59 -2.54
CA VAL A 38 -3.66 -4.11 -3.27
C VAL A 38 -4.07 -3.26 -4.48
N TYR A 39 -3.08 -2.67 -5.14
CA TYR A 39 -3.17 -2.12 -6.49
C TYR A 39 -2.56 -3.13 -7.47
N PRO A 40 -3.36 -4.02 -8.09
CA PRO A 40 -2.86 -5.17 -8.83
C PRO A 40 -1.94 -4.81 -9.98
N GLU A 41 -2.29 -3.74 -10.70
CA GLU A 41 -1.51 -3.29 -11.85
C GLU A 41 -0.08 -2.92 -11.42
N THR A 42 0.09 -2.10 -10.39
CA THR A 42 1.41 -1.71 -9.88
C THR A 42 2.18 -2.92 -9.35
N LEU A 43 1.53 -3.80 -8.58
CA LEU A 43 2.19 -4.98 -7.99
C LEU A 43 2.65 -5.97 -9.07
N ILE A 44 1.81 -6.29 -10.02
CA ILE A 44 2.13 -7.22 -11.11
C ILE A 44 3.22 -6.65 -12.02
N ASP A 45 3.15 -5.36 -12.36
CA ASP A 45 4.18 -4.69 -13.18
C ASP A 45 5.53 -4.67 -12.46
N PHE A 46 5.54 -4.42 -11.15
CA PHE A 46 6.75 -4.51 -10.35
C PHE A 46 7.39 -5.90 -10.44
N ILE A 47 6.60 -6.98 -10.26
CA ILE A 47 7.10 -8.36 -10.35
C ILE A 47 7.62 -8.67 -11.76
N LYS A 48 6.85 -8.34 -12.79
CA LYS A 48 7.24 -8.59 -14.19
C LYS A 48 8.55 -7.90 -14.56
N ARG A 49 8.73 -6.67 -14.09
CA ARG A 49 9.91 -5.85 -14.41
C ARG A 49 11.14 -6.29 -13.64
N THR A 50 11.00 -6.65 -12.37
CA THR A 50 12.14 -6.95 -11.50
C THR A 50 12.51 -8.44 -11.47
N GLN A 51 11.57 -9.33 -11.81
CA GLN A 51 11.71 -10.79 -11.69
C GLN A 51 11.11 -11.50 -12.92
N PRO A 52 11.53 -11.14 -14.14
CA PRO A 52 10.92 -11.66 -15.38
C PRO A 52 11.07 -13.18 -15.53
N LYS A 53 12.16 -13.76 -15.03
CA LYS A 53 12.38 -15.22 -15.09
C LYS A 53 11.44 -15.98 -14.17
N GLU A 54 11.27 -15.51 -12.95
CA GLU A 54 10.34 -16.04 -11.96
C GLU A 54 8.91 -15.91 -12.44
N TRP A 55 8.56 -14.75 -13.00
CA TRP A 55 7.24 -14.52 -13.58
C TRP A 55 6.96 -15.46 -14.75
N GLN A 56 7.90 -15.64 -15.68
CA GLN A 56 7.71 -16.57 -16.81
C GLN A 56 7.53 -18.02 -16.34
N ARG A 57 8.32 -18.47 -15.37
CA ARG A 57 8.15 -19.80 -14.75
C ARG A 57 6.76 -19.94 -14.11
N PHE A 58 6.29 -18.89 -13.43
CA PHE A 58 4.97 -18.87 -12.80
C PHE A 58 3.86 -18.94 -13.84
N VAL A 59 3.93 -18.17 -14.92
CA VAL A 59 2.98 -18.22 -16.06
C VAL A 59 2.92 -19.61 -16.67
N ASN A 60 4.07 -20.25 -16.89
CA ASN A 60 4.13 -21.61 -17.43
C ASN A 60 3.42 -22.64 -16.53
N GLN A 61 3.44 -22.45 -15.22
CA GLN A 61 2.72 -23.30 -14.25
C GLN A 61 1.24 -22.91 -14.11
N ASN A 62 0.87 -21.71 -14.53
CA ASN A 62 -0.45 -21.11 -14.30
C ASN A 62 -0.98 -20.42 -15.56
N SER A 63 -1.11 -21.15 -16.67
CA SER A 63 -1.47 -20.60 -17.99
C SER A 63 -2.79 -19.83 -18.03
N LEU A 64 -3.76 -20.21 -17.19
CA LEU A 64 -5.06 -19.53 -17.12
C LEU A 64 -5.05 -18.50 -15.97
N ASN A 65 -5.26 -17.21 -16.29
CA ASN A 65 -5.32 -16.08 -15.35
C ASN A 65 -4.13 -16.02 -14.37
N PRO A 66 -2.87 -15.94 -14.87
CA PRO A 66 -1.69 -15.98 -14.02
C PRO A 66 -1.65 -14.81 -13.03
N GLU A 67 -2.10 -13.62 -13.42
CA GLU A 67 -2.12 -12.45 -12.54
C GLU A 67 -3.01 -12.67 -11.32
N ARG A 68 -4.27 -13.12 -11.52
CA ARG A 68 -5.16 -13.43 -10.40
C ARG A 68 -4.59 -14.55 -9.52
N LYS A 69 -4.00 -15.58 -10.10
CA LYS A 69 -3.36 -16.67 -9.34
C LYS A 69 -2.16 -16.18 -8.54
N PHE A 70 -1.42 -15.20 -9.05
CA PHE A 70 -0.34 -14.55 -8.30
C PHE A 70 -0.89 -13.80 -7.08
N LEU A 71 -1.97 -13.03 -7.26
CA LEU A 71 -2.61 -12.31 -6.15
C LEU A 71 -3.14 -13.27 -5.09
N VAL A 72 -3.74 -14.40 -5.49
CA VAL A 72 -4.14 -15.46 -4.55
C VAL A 72 -2.93 -16.03 -3.79
N ALA A 73 -1.84 -16.34 -4.49
CA ALA A 73 -0.62 -16.85 -3.86
C ALA A 73 0.01 -15.85 -2.90
N PHE A 74 0.03 -14.57 -3.27
CA PHE A 74 0.47 -13.47 -2.41
C PHE A 74 -0.42 -13.34 -1.17
N ASN A 75 -1.75 -13.40 -1.34
CA ASN A 75 -2.70 -13.30 -0.25
C ASN A 75 -2.51 -14.44 0.75
N ASN A 76 -2.41 -15.69 0.26
CA ASN A 76 -2.15 -16.86 1.11
C ASN A 76 -0.81 -16.72 1.87
N ALA A 77 0.22 -16.22 1.20
CA ALA A 77 1.52 -15.99 1.85
C ALA A 77 1.43 -14.93 2.96
N THR A 78 0.60 -13.89 2.79
CA THR A 78 0.38 -12.91 3.86
C THR A 78 -0.52 -13.45 4.98
N ASP A 79 -1.39 -14.42 4.71
CA ASP A 79 -2.14 -15.13 5.75
C ASP A 79 -1.21 -16.00 6.62
N ASP A 80 -0.26 -16.70 5.98
CA ASP A 80 0.62 -17.63 6.64
C ASP A 80 1.78 -16.95 7.39
N LEU A 81 2.40 -15.92 6.78
CA LEU A 81 3.65 -15.30 7.24
C LEU A 81 3.45 -13.89 7.82
N GLY A 82 2.36 -13.23 7.44
CA GLY A 82 2.15 -11.81 7.67
C GLY A 82 2.89 -10.92 6.67
N ILE A 83 2.32 -9.71 6.44
CA ILE A 83 2.84 -8.77 5.44
C ILE A 83 4.28 -8.34 5.72
N LEU A 84 4.65 -8.12 6.99
CA LEU A 84 6.00 -7.66 7.34
C LEU A 84 7.07 -8.69 6.92
N GLU A 85 6.80 -9.98 7.14
CA GLU A 85 7.73 -11.03 6.75
C GLU A 85 7.78 -11.19 5.23
N VAL A 86 6.63 -11.09 4.55
CA VAL A 86 6.56 -11.11 3.09
C VAL A 86 7.31 -9.92 2.47
N LEU A 87 7.22 -8.72 3.04
CA LEU A 87 8.02 -7.57 2.61
C LEU A 87 9.52 -7.81 2.81
N ARG A 88 9.91 -8.36 3.95
CA ARG A 88 11.34 -8.57 4.29
C ARG A 88 11.98 -9.69 3.49
N LYS A 89 11.31 -10.81 3.35
CA LYS A 89 11.89 -12.04 2.77
C LYS A 89 11.30 -12.44 1.43
N GLY A 90 10.15 -11.85 1.05
CA GLY A 90 9.35 -12.33 -0.06
C GLY A 90 8.52 -13.56 0.33
N PHE A 91 7.98 -14.24 -0.66
CA PHE A 91 7.23 -15.48 -0.45
C PHE A 91 7.57 -16.53 -1.49
N LYS A 92 7.32 -17.79 -1.15
CA LYS A 92 7.58 -18.93 -2.04
C LYS A 92 6.27 -19.57 -2.48
N HIS A 93 6.13 -19.78 -3.78
CA HIS A 93 4.99 -20.50 -4.36
C HIS A 93 5.50 -21.55 -5.36
N ARG A 94 5.20 -22.83 -5.11
CA ARG A 94 5.56 -23.96 -6.00
C ARG A 94 7.01 -23.93 -6.50
N GLY A 95 7.96 -23.67 -5.59
CA GLY A 95 9.39 -23.63 -5.92
C GLY A 95 9.88 -22.35 -6.58
N ILE A 96 9.03 -21.34 -6.71
CA ILE A 96 9.40 -20.00 -7.18
C ILE A 96 9.35 -19.05 -6.00
N THR A 97 10.41 -18.25 -5.82
CA THR A 97 10.46 -17.21 -4.76
C THR A 97 10.24 -15.85 -5.40
N PHE A 98 9.30 -15.07 -4.84
CA PHE A 98 9.03 -13.71 -5.25
C PHE A 98 9.40 -12.71 -4.15
N LYS A 99 10.05 -11.63 -4.53
CA LYS A 99 10.30 -10.45 -3.70
C LYS A 99 9.29 -9.38 -4.06
N VAL A 100 8.56 -8.88 -3.08
CA VAL A 100 7.55 -7.83 -3.30
C VAL A 100 8.08 -6.42 -3.03
N CYS A 101 9.27 -6.33 -2.44
CA CYS A 101 10.08 -5.11 -2.39
C CYS A 101 11.55 -5.42 -2.19
N PHE A 102 12.41 -4.44 -2.42
CA PHE A 102 13.85 -4.53 -2.20
C PHE A 102 14.29 -3.47 -1.21
N PHE A 103 14.96 -3.88 -0.15
CA PHE A 103 15.51 -2.96 0.85
C PHE A 103 16.81 -2.33 0.36
N LYS A 104 17.15 -1.18 0.93
CA LYS A 104 18.41 -0.51 0.64
C LYS A 104 19.57 -1.43 0.98
N PRO A 105 20.47 -1.71 0.04
CA PRO A 105 21.66 -2.54 0.31
C PRO A 105 22.63 -1.81 1.24
N GLU A 106 23.35 -2.55 2.06
CA GLU A 106 24.37 -2.00 2.96
C GLU A 106 25.54 -1.37 2.21
N SER A 107 25.83 -1.89 1.01
CA SER A 107 26.91 -1.42 0.15
C SER A 107 26.40 -1.11 -1.25
N SER A 108 26.91 -0.05 -1.85
CA SER A 108 26.65 0.31 -3.25
C SER A 108 27.53 -0.45 -4.27
N LEU A 109 28.37 -1.36 -3.81
CA LEU A 109 29.29 -2.12 -4.68
C LEU A 109 28.58 -3.13 -5.59
N ASN A 110 27.44 -3.64 -5.17
CA ASN A 110 26.60 -4.49 -6.01
C ASN A 110 25.57 -3.64 -6.76
N GLU A 111 25.86 -3.31 -7.99
CA GLU A 111 24.99 -2.50 -8.85
C GLU A 111 23.60 -3.11 -9.02
N THR A 112 23.49 -4.45 -9.07
CA THR A 112 22.22 -5.16 -9.20
C THR A 112 21.32 -4.90 -8.00
N ASP A 113 21.84 -4.95 -6.78
CA ASP A 113 21.06 -4.69 -5.57
C ASP A 113 20.63 -3.22 -5.48
N VAL A 114 21.50 -2.31 -5.92
CA VAL A 114 21.16 -0.88 -6.01
C VAL A 114 20.04 -0.64 -7.03
N MET A 115 20.12 -1.29 -8.20
CA MET A 115 19.06 -1.21 -9.22
C MET A 115 17.73 -1.80 -8.71
N HIS A 116 17.76 -2.93 -8.04
CA HIS A 116 16.59 -3.53 -7.42
C HIS A 116 15.97 -2.58 -6.39
N TYR A 117 16.76 -2.01 -5.49
CA TYR A 117 16.26 -1.03 -4.52
C TYR A 117 15.60 0.18 -5.20
N ARG A 118 16.23 0.72 -6.23
CA ARG A 118 15.71 1.86 -7.02
C ARG A 118 14.47 1.51 -7.84
N SER A 119 14.19 0.23 -8.05
CA SER A 119 13.02 -0.21 -8.79
C SER A 119 11.73 -0.17 -7.96
N ASN A 120 11.82 0.01 -6.64
CA ASN A 120 10.62 0.20 -5.82
C ASN A 120 9.84 1.42 -6.27
N VAL A 121 8.52 1.29 -6.22
CA VAL A 121 7.57 2.35 -6.54
C VAL A 121 6.84 2.74 -5.26
N PHE A 122 6.95 4.01 -4.89
CA PHE A 122 6.24 4.59 -3.75
C PHE A 122 5.14 5.50 -4.28
N GLU A 123 3.90 5.20 -3.93
CA GLU A 123 2.73 5.94 -4.38
C GLU A 123 1.97 6.51 -3.19
N VAL A 124 1.38 7.68 -3.38
CA VAL A 124 0.43 8.28 -2.43
C VAL A 124 -0.93 8.41 -3.09
N TYR A 125 -1.97 7.97 -2.38
CA TYR A 125 -3.36 8.10 -2.78
C TYR A 125 -4.12 8.89 -1.71
N ARG A 126 -4.96 9.82 -2.13
CA ARG A 126 -5.91 10.54 -1.28
C ARG A 126 -7.29 9.92 -1.40
N GLN A 127 -8.10 10.08 -0.35
CA GLN A 127 -9.48 9.57 -0.30
C GLN A 127 -9.54 8.10 -0.74
N TRP A 128 -8.79 7.26 -0.03
CA TRP A 128 -8.68 5.84 -0.35
C TRP A 128 -9.95 5.08 0.01
N PHE A 129 -10.76 4.77 -1.00
CA PHE A 129 -11.93 3.90 -0.88
C PHE A 129 -11.46 2.44 -0.80
N TYR A 130 -11.52 1.88 0.39
CA TYR A 130 -10.90 0.58 0.69
C TYR A 130 -11.88 -0.60 0.65
N SER A 131 -13.20 -0.35 0.59
CA SER A 131 -14.25 -1.35 0.72
C SER A 131 -15.08 -1.49 -0.56
N ASN A 132 -15.58 -2.70 -0.82
CA ASN A 132 -16.60 -2.98 -1.83
C ASN A 132 -18.03 -2.84 -1.27
N THR A 133 -18.19 -2.81 0.06
CA THR A 133 -19.50 -2.89 0.72
C THR A 133 -20.03 -1.55 1.16
N ASN A 134 -19.16 -0.53 1.22
CA ASN A 134 -19.53 0.82 1.63
C ASN A 134 -18.68 1.86 0.89
N HIS A 135 -19.00 3.14 1.05
CA HIS A 135 -18.27 4.27 0.47
C HIS A 135 -17.32 4.94 1.48
N ASN A 136 -16.93 4.24 2.53
CA ASN A 136 -15.99 4.80 3.49
C ASN A 136 -14.60 4.92 2.86
N SER A 137 -13.95 6.03 3.12
CA SER A 137 -12.57 6.30 2.69
C SER A 137 -11.68 6.60 3.88
N VAL A 138 -10.39 6.42 3.67
CA VAL A 138 -9.31 6.92 4.51
C VAL A 138 -8.71 8.12 3.80
N ASP A 139 -8.34 9.17 4.53
CA ASP A 139 -7.90 10.42 3.93
C ASP A 139 -6.68 10.24 3.03
N MET A 140 -5.72 9.43 3.47
CA MET A 140 -4.52 9.15 2.68
C MET A 140 -3.95 7.75 2.94
N VAL A 141 -3.40 7.13 1.90
CA VAL A 141 -2.65 5.87 2.01
C VAL A 141 -1.34 5.95 1.24
N LEU A 142 -0.27 5.46 1.86
CA LEU A 142 1.02 5.25 1.21
C LEU A 142 1.15 3.79 0.78
N VAL A 143 1.61 3.64 -0.45
CA VAL A 143 1.64 2.35 -1.16
C VAL A 143 3.07 2.07 -1.60
N LEU A 144 3.53 0.85 -1.36
CA LEU A 144 4.82 0.34 -1.82
C LEU A 144 4.59 -0.78 -2.82
N ASN A 145 5.00 -0.58 -4.08
CA ASN A 145 4.86 -1.57 -5.15
C ASN A 145 3.43 -2.12 -5.29
N GLY A 146 2.43 -1.26 -5.13
CA GLY A 146 1.01 -1.63 -5.16
C GLY A 146 0.45 -2.21 -3.86
N ILE A 147 1.24 -2.30 -2.79
CA ILE A 147 0.83 -2.79 -1.47
C ILE A 147 0.59 -1.60 -0.53
N PRO A 148 -0.63 -1.37 -0.02
CA PRO A 148 -0.88 -0.36 1.01
C PRO A 148 -0.10 -0.69 2.29
N VAL A 149 0.70 0.26 2.78
CA VAL A 149 1.57 0.02 3.95
C VAL A 149 1.32 0.97 5.12
N PHE A 150 0.90 2.21 4.85
CA PHE A 150 0.60 3.21 5.88
C PHE A 150 -0.69 3.95 5.54
N ALA A 151 -1.54 4.14 6.54
CA ALA A 151 -2.83 4.81 6.37
C ALA A 151 -2.94 5.99 7.35
N PHE A 152 -3.55 7.09 6.91
CA PHE A 152 -3.61 8.36 7.62
C PHE A 152 -5.02 8.88 7.70
N GLU A 153 -5.45 9.25 8.91
CA GLU A 153 -6.60 10.12 9.17
C GLU A 153 -6.06 11.53 9.51
N LEU A 154 -6.48 12.50 8.74
CA LEU A 154 -6.02 13.86 8.83
C LEU A 154 -7.11 14.74 9.44
N LYS A 155 -6.77 15.51 10.47
CA LYS A 155 -7.73 16.39 11.15
C LYS A 155 -7.23 17.81 11.12
N ASN A 156 -8.17 18.73 10.95
CA ASN A 156 -7.87 20.15 10.99
C ASN A 156 -8.56 20.77 12.20
N GLN A 157 -7.80 21.31 13.14
CA GLN A 157 -8.32 21.91 14.36
C GLN A 157 -9.28 23.08 14.10
N TYR A 158 -9.14 23.79 12.98
CA TYR A 158 -10.07 24.87 12.59
C TYR A 158 -11.49 24.34 12.28
N THR A 159 -11.67 23.02 12.12
CA THR A 159 -12.98 22.39 11.94
C THR A 159 -13.59 21.91 13.25
N GLY A 160 -12.90 22.10 14.39
CA GLY A 160 -13.31 21.58 15.69
C GLY A 160 -13.04 20.09 15.86
N GLN A 161 -12.35 19.47 14.93
CA GLN A 161 -11.88 18.08 15.02
C GLN A 161 -10.42 18.03 15.41
N ASN A 162 -10.07 17.05 16.21
CA ASN A 162 -8.71 16.86 16.72
C ASN A 162 -8.25 15.40 16.54
N ILE A 163 -7.05 15.11 17.01
CA ILE A 163 -6.43 13.79 16.94
C ILE A 163 -7.29 12.70 17.61
N ASP A 164 -8.06 13.03 18.67
CA ASP A 164 -8.94 12.07 19.35
C ASP A 164 -10.08 11.61 18.43
N ASN A 165 -10.55 12.49 17.55
CA ASN A 165 -11.54 12.13 16.53
C ASN A 165 -10.95 11.16 15.51
N ALA A 166 -9.73 11.38 15.05
CA ALA A 166 -9.01 10.47 14.17
C ALA A 166 -8.77 9.10 14.82
N MET A 167 -8.35 9.10 16.10
CA MET A 167 -8.18 7.86 16.86
C MET A 167 -9.48 7.08 16.99
N ARG A 168 -10.61 7.77 17.29
CA ARG A 168 -11.93 7.13 17.37
C ARG A 168 -12.36 6.53 16.04
N GLN A 169 -12.10 7.20 14.92
CA GLN A 169 -12.37 6.65 13.58
C GLN A 169 -11.64 5.31 13.36
N TRP A 170 -10.34 5.23 13.70
CA TRP A 170 -9.59 3.98 13.62
C TRP A 170 -10.13 2.89 14.54
N MET A 171 -10.50 3.24 15.76
CA MET A 171 -10.91 2.27 16.77
C MET A 171 -12.33 1.73 16.58
N TYR A 172 -13.26 2.55 16.03
CA TYR A 172 -14.69 2.24 16.06
C TYR A 172 -15.38 2.28 14.69
N ASP A 173 -14.88 3.08 13.73
CA ASP A 173 -15.58 3.28 12.46
C ASP A 173 -15.00 2.42 11.33
N ARG A 174 -13.83 1.82 11.54
CA ARG A 174 -13.15 0.95 10.55
C ARG A 174 -13.49 -0.51 10.85
N ASP A 175 -14.06 -1.22 9.85
CA ASP A 175 -14.39 -2.63 10.00
C ASP A 175 -13.11 -3.49 9.94
N PRO A 176 -12.72 -4.16 11.04
CA PRO A 176 -11.53 -5.00 11.07
C PRO A 176 -11.63 -6.26 10.20
N ARG A 177 -12.80 -6.55 9.62
CA ARG A 177 -13.01 -7.67 8.69
C ARG A 177 -12.57 -7.32 7.27
N GLU A 178 -12.44 -6.03 6.94
CA GLU A 178 -11.88 -5.59 5.66
C GLU A 178 -10.44 -6.10 5.53
N VAL A 179 -10.10 -6.69 4.38
CA VAL A 179 -8.80 -7.35 4.17
C VAL A 179 -7.62 -6.41 4.48
N CYS A 180 -7.73 -5.14 4.12
CA CYS A 180 -6.68 -4.15 4.37
C CYS A 180 -6.46 -3.85 5.87
N PHE A 181 -7.47 -4.03 6.73
CA PHE A 181 -7.41 -3.74 8.17
C PHE A 181 -7.22 -4.98 9.04
N GLN A 182 -7.25 -6.17 8.46
CA GLN A 182 -6.93 -7.38 9.20
C GLN A 182 -5.49 -7.33 9.73
N PHE A 183 -5.31 -7.82 10.95
CA PHE A 183 -4.00 -7.81 11.60
C PHE A 183 -2.92 -8.45 10.73
N ASN A 184 -1.81 -7.73 10.58
CA ASN A 184 -0.63 -8.19 9.85
C ASN A 184 -0.85 -8.55 8.37
N LYS A 185 -1.94 -8.07 7.76
CA LYS A 185 -2.34 -8.42 6.39
C LYS A 185 -1.81 -7.42 5.35
N ARG A 186 -1.96 -6.11 5.62
CA ARG A 186 -1.51 -5.03 4.71
C ARG A 186 -0.90 -3.86 5.49
N ILE A 187 -1.72 -3.06 6.14
CA ILE A 187 -1.28 -1.83 6.80
C ILE A 187 -0.37 -2.16 7.98
N LEU A 188 0.84 -1.59 7.97
CA LEU A 188 1.85 -1.75 9.01
C LEU A 188 1.65 -0.77 10.18
N ALA A 189 1.16 0.44 9.87
CA ALA A 189 0.87 1.46 10.88
C ALA A 189 -0.25 2.41 10.42
N TYR A 190 -1.00 2.89 11.40
CA TYR A 190 -2.06 3.88 11.26
C TYR A 190 -1.61 5.17 11.91
N PHE A 191 -1.83 6.27 11.21
CA PHE A 191 -1.44 7.60 11.68
C PHE A 191 -2.65 8.49 11.86
N CYS A 192 -2.66 9.22 12.96
CA CYS A 192 -3.57 10.32 13.22
C CYS A 192 -2.74 11.59 13.18
N VAL A 193 -3.06 12.50 12.26
CA VAL A 193 -2.27 13.72 12.05
C VAL A 193 -3.19 14.92 12.15
N ASP A 194 -2.81 15.92 12.91
CA ASP A 194 -3.48 17.20 12.95
C ASP A 194 -2.51 18.34 12.61
N HIS A 195 -3.09 19.54 12.52
CA HIS A 195 -2.38 20.75 12.10
C HIS A 195 -1.98 21.57 13.33
N THR A 196 -1.05 21.07 14.16
CA THR A 196 -0.44 21.81 15.30
C THR A 196 0.88 22.46 14.93
#